data_390e18b330a960cc8be58df7fd6c992c
#
_entry.id   390e18b330a960cc8be58df7fd6c992c
#
_cell.length_a   1.000
_cell.length_b   1.000
_cell.length_c   1.000
_cell.angle_alpha   90.00
_cell.angle_beta   90.00
_cell.angle_gamma   90.00
#
_symmetry.space_group_name_H-M   'P 1'
#
loop_
_entity.id
_entity.type
_entity.pdbx_description
1 polymer ?
#
loop_
_entity_poly.entity_id
_entity_poly.type
_entity_poly.pdbx_seq_one_letter_code
_entity_poly.pdbx_strand_id
1 'polypeptide(L)'
;MTLIGVKIDRLFLRDLFILLVGVGLYILSIQLFVVPNAMASNGIAGFSVFIHFVFGMNPASTFFAVNIPLFLLSWKLLEQRELLLTIPGALAMSGWMMIYEAIGITGFQMDSLITVGIIDGILSGIGAGLVVLSQGTFGGSILLARLFENKWKVQIDKTLFGIDIVVMLLAVVTYLALPNFFVTLLSCYIFSKVTRFIGRPSYRQQILQKVGLIKNESSCSCTTNECSCSN
;
A
#
# COMPACT_ATOMS: atom_id res chain seq x y z
N MET A 1 -10.49 0.81 -25.93
CA MET A 1 -9.74 -0.45 -25.96
C MET A 1 -10.13 -1.25 -24.72
N THR A 2 -10.67 -2.44 -24.87
CA THR A 2 -11.08 -3.30 -23.75
C THR A 2 -10.04 -4.39 -23.56
N LEU A 3 -9.31 -4.37 -22.45
CA LEU A 3 -8.44 -5.48 -22.05
C LEU A 3 -9.22 -6.29 -20.99
N ILE A 4 -9.45 -7.57 -21.28
CA ILE A 4 -10.11 -8.53 -20.36
C ILE A 4 -11.43 -7.97 -19.78
N GLY A 5 -12.30 -7.35 -20.64
CA GLY A 5 -13.61 -6.86 -20.20
C GLY A 5 -13.63 -5.50 -19.48
N VAL A 6 -12.49 -4.88 -19.21
CA VAL A 6 -12.38 -3.57 -18.57
C VAL A 6 -12.14 -2.48 -19.63
N LYS A 7 -12.97 -1.44 -19.64
CA LYS A 7 -12.74 -0.26 -20.50
C LYS A 7 -11.56 0.52 -19.95
N ILE A 8 -10.53 0.75 -20.79
CA ILE A 8 -9.43 1.65 -20.47
C ILE A 8 -9.93 3.08 -20.67
N ASP A 9 -10.52 3.63 -19.62
CA ASP A 9 -11.02 5.00 -19.58
C ASP A 9 -9.98 5.94 -18.94
N ARG A 10 -10.20 7.24 -19.06
CA ARG A 10 -9.38 8.27 -18.38
C ARG A 10 -9.26 8.03 -16.87
N LEU A 11 -10.27 7.41 -16.26
CA LEU A 11 -10.27 7.00 -14.86
C LEU A 11 -9.23 5.92 -14.57
N PHE A 12 -9.07 4.93 -15.45
CA PHE A 12 -8.08 3.87 -15.30
C PHE A 12 -6.65 4.42 -15.40
N LEU A 13 -6.37 5.29 -16.36
CA LEU A 13 -5.05 5.92 -16.53
C LEU A 13 -4.68 6.79 -15.32
N ARG A 14 -5.63 7.52 -14.77
CA ARG A 14 -5.43 8.29 -13.55
C ARG A 14 -5.14 7.39 -12.36
N ASP A 15 -5.93 6.33 -12.16
CA ASP A 15 -5.74 5.39 -11.05
C ASP A 15 -4.39 4.68 -11.18
N LEU A 16 -3.96 4.34 -12.40
CA LEU A 16 -2.62 3.82 -12.68
C LEU A 16 -1.52 4.83 -12.32
N PHE A 17 -1.69 6.10 -12.67
CA PHE A 17 -0.73 7.15 -12.33
C PHE A 17 -0.61 7.34 -10.80
N ILE A 18 -1.76 7.41 -10.10
CA ILE A 18 -1.80 7.50 -8.63
C ILE A 18 -1.11 6.29 -8.00
N LEU A 19 -1.34 5.09 -8.55
CA LEU A 19 -0.70 3.86 -8.10
C LEU A 19 0.83 3.97 -8.23
N LEU A 20 1.33 4.34 -9.41
CA LEU A 20 2.77 4.44 -9.67
C LEU A 20 3.46 5.45 -8.74
N VAL A 21 2.86 6.63 -8.55
CA VAL A 21 3.35 7.64 -7.61
C VAL A 21 3.30 7.13 -6.17
N GLY A 22 2.21 6.47 -5.78
CA GLY A 22 2.05 5.90 -4.44
C GLY A 22 3.12 4.84 -4.14
N VAL A 23 3.37 3.93 -5.08
CA VAL A 23 4.43 2.92 -4.95
C VAL A 23 5.81 3.58 -4.86
N GLY A 24 6.07 4.60 -5.70
CA GLY A 24 7.33 5.35 -5.66
C GLY A 24 7.59 5.99 -4.30
N LEU A 25 6.59 6.67 -3.72
CA LEU A 25 6.70 7.26 -2.38
C LEU A 25 6.93 6.23 -1.29
N TYR A 26 6.24 5.08 -1.38
CA TYR A 26 6.40 3.98 -0.44
C TYR A 26 7.83 3.42 -0.45
N ILE A 27 8.37 3.11 -1.64
CA ILE A 27 9.75 2.60 -1.79
C ILE A 27 10.79 3.67 -1.40
N LEU A 28 10.53 4.94 -1.73
CA LEU A 28 11.40 6.05 -1.33
C LEU A 28 11.53 6.12 0.20
N SER A 29 10.44 5.95 0.94
CA SER A 29 10.46 5.91 2.40
C SER A 29 11.34 4.77 2.91
N ILE A 30 11.18 3.56 2.36
CA ILE A 30 11.98 2.41 2.75
C ILE A 30 13.48 2.67 2.50
N GLN A 31 13.84 3.19 1.33
CA GLN A 31 15.23 3.44 0.95
C GLN A 31 15.88 4.53 1.79
N LEU A 32 15.14 5.60 2.11
CA LEU A 32 15.67 6.73 2.86
C LEU A 32 15.73 6.49 4.38
N PHE A 33 14.76 5.77 4.94
CA PHE A 33 14.59 5.70 6.39
C PHE A 33 14.72 4.29 6.96
N VAL A 34 14.13 3.26 6.33
CA VAL A 34 14.12 1.90 6.88
C VAL A 34 15.48 1.22 6.73
N VAL A 35 16.01 1.20 5.52
CA VAL A 35 17.27 0.49 5.20
C VAL A 35 18.46 1.05 5.98
N PRO A 36 18.76 2.37 5.99
CA PRO A 36 19.95 2.89 6.64
C PRO A 36 19.90 2.84 8.17
N ASN A 37 18.71 2.77 8.75
CA ASN A 37 18.52 2.75 10.21
C ASN A 37 18.24 1.33 10.75
N ALA A 38 18.44 0.29 9.96
CA ALA A 38 18.23 -1.11 10.32
C ALA A 38 16.87 -1.36 10.99
N MET A 39 15.82 -0.69 10.49
CA MET A 39 14.44 -0.91 10.92
C MET A 39 13.87 -2.15 10.19
N ALA A 40 12.86 -2.78 10.78
CA ALA A 40 12.16 -3.86 10.08
C ALA A 40 11.28 -3.28 8.99
N SER A 41 11.25 -3.95 7.83
CA SER A 41 10.30 -3.61 6.78
C SER A 41 8.89 -4.10 7.13
N ASN A 42 7.87 -3.39 6.67
CA ASN A 42 6.48 -3.67 6.98
C ASN A 42 5.95 -4.88 6.19
N GLY A 43 5.03 -5.62 6.80
CA GLY A 43 4.24 -6.65 6.14
C GLY A 43 5.01 -7.81 5.55
N ILE A 44 4.57 -8.29 4.39
CA ILE A 44 5.15 -9.48 3.72
C ILE A 44 6.60 -9.25 3.28
N ALA A 45 7.00 -8.01 2.99
CA ALA A 45 8.41 -7.70 2.73
C ALA A 45 9.28 -8.00 3.96
N GLY A 46 8.85 -7.59 5.16
CA GLY A 46 9.51 -7.95 6.41
C GLY A 46 9.51 -9.45 6.68
N PHE A 47 8.44 -10.15 6.36
CA PHE A 47 8.38 -11.61 6.43
C PHE A 47 9.40 -12.28 5.51
N SER A 48 9.63 -11.75 4.31
CA SER A 48 10.66 -12.27 3.40
C SER A 48 12.08 -12.12 3.95
N VAL A 49 12.34 -11.01 4.65
CA VAL A 49 13.60 -10.77 5.35
C VAL A 49 13.77 -11.75 6.53
N PHE A 50 12.71 -12.00 7.30
CA PHE A 50 12.72 -13.02 8.34
C PHE A 50 13.12 -14.41 7.80
N ILE A 51 12.50 -14.84 6.70
CA ILE A 51 12.80 -16.13 6.04
C ILE A 51 14.27 -16.16 5.58
N HIS A 52 14.80 -15.04 5.11
CA HIS A 52 16.22 -14.94 4.77
C HIS A 52 17.13 -15.23 5.98
N PHE A 53 16.84 -14.64 7.11
CA PHE A 53 17.66 -14.86 8.32
C PHE A 53 17.56 -16.28 8.88
N VAL A 54 16.38 -16.93 8.76
CA VAL A 54 16.17 -18.29 9.29
C VAL A 54 16.66 -19.36 8.32
N PHE A 55 16.42 -19.21 7.02
CA PHE A 55 16.64 -20.25 6.03
C PHE A 55 17.73 -19.91 4.98
N GLY A 56 18.30 -18.70 5.01
CA GLY A 56 19.29 -18.25 4.03
C GLY A 56 18.72 -17.99 2.62
N MET A 57 17.38 -17.98 2.46
CA MET A 57 16.74 -17.77 1.16
C MET A 57 16.83 -16.30 0.74
N ASN A 58 16.94 -16.05 -0.57
CA ASN A 58 16.96 -14.69 -1.09
C ASN A 58 15.61 -13.99 -0.81
N PRO A 59 15.59 -12.79 -0.17
CA PRO A 59 14.35 -12.08 0.19
C PRO A 59 13.44 -11.79 -1.00
N ALA A 60 14.02 -11.43 -2.16
CA ALA A 60 13.23 -11.18 -3.37
C ALA A 60 12.50 -12.44 -3.85
N SER A 61 13.18 -13.58 -3.89
CA SER A 61 12.57 -14.86 -4.28
C SER A 61 11.48 -15.27 -3.32
N THR A 62 11.71 -15.11 -2.01
CA THR A 62 10.71 -15.41 -0.97
C THR A 62 9.51 -14.49 -1.08
N PHE A 63 9.72 -13.19 -1.31
CA PHE A 63 8.64 -12.23 -1.52
C PHE A 63 7.76 -12.64 -2.71
N PHE A 64 8.36 -12.98 -3.84
CA PHE A 64 7.61 -13.47 -5.00
C PHE A 64 6.89 -14.79 -4.71
N ALA A 65 7.55 -15.75 -4.07
CA ALA A 65 6.95 -17.03 -3.73
C ALA A 65 5.71 -16.89 -2.82
N VAL A 66 5.76 -16.00 -1.83
CA VAL A 66 4.62 -15.71 -0.94
C VAL A 66 3.52 -14.94 -1.67
N ASN A 67 3.88 -14.08 -2.63
CA ASN A 67 2.88 -13.33 -3.39
C ASN A 67 2.13 -14.18 -4.42
N ILE A 68 2.74 -15.26 -4.98
CA ILE A 68 2.07 -16.13 -5.96
C ILE A 68 0.72 -16.68 -5.43
N PRO A 69 0.65 -17.36 -4.28
CA PRO A 69 -0.62 -17.85 -3.75
C PRO A 69 -1.61 -16.71 -3.43
N LEU A 70 -1.11 -15.54 -3.01
CA LEU A 70 -1.96 -14.38 -2.78
C LEU A 70 -2.57 -13.85 -4.08
N PHE A 71 -1.81 -13.81 -5.16
CA PHE A 71 -2.33 -13.45 -6.48
C PHE A 71 -3.37 -14.46 -6.98
N LEU A 72 -3.12 -15.76 -6.80
CA LEU A 72 -4.08 -16.80 -7.18
C LEU A 72 -5.37 -16.70 -6.37
N LEU A 73 -5.28 -16.39 -5.08
CA LEU A 73 -6.44 -16.18 -4.22
C LEU A 73 -7.19 -14.91 -4.59
N SER A 74 -6.46 -13.84 -4.93
CA SER A 74 -7.04 -12.54 -5.31
C SER A 74 -7.83 -12.64 -6.61
N TRP A 75 -7.43 -13.51 -7.54
CA TRP A 75 -8.15 -13.75 -8.80
C TRP A 75 -9.62 -14.14 -8.61
N LYS A 76 -9.93 -14.83 -7.49
CA LYS A 76 -11.29 -15.25 -7.17
C LYS A 76 -12.07 -14.24 -6.32
N LEU A 77 -11.39 -13.34 -5.63
CA LEU A 77 -11.98 -12.49 -4.59
C LEU A 77 -11.97 -11.00 -4.91
N LEU A 78 -11.10 -10.55 -5.83
CA LEU A 78 -11.01 -9.16 -6.27
C LEU A 78 -11.72 -8.96 -7.62
N GLU A 79 -12.16 -7.71 -7.83
CA GLU A 79 -12.71 -7.31 -9.12
C GLU A 79 -11.62 -7.30 -10.21
N GLN A 80 -12.00 -7.57 -11.46
CA GLN A 80 -11.07 -7.61 -12.60
C GLN A 80 -10.26 -6.31 -12.75
N ARG A 81 -10.85 -5.17 -12.40
CA ARG A 81 -10.19 -3.88 -12.44
C ARG A 81 -9.06 -3.77 -11.40
N GLU A 82 -9.29 -4.24 -10.19
CA GLU A 82 -8.28 -4.27 -9.12
C GLU A 82 -7.12 -5.19 -9.48
N LEU A 83 -7.41 -6.35 -10.08
CA LEU A 83 -6.38 -7.28 -10.57
C LEU A 83 -5.51 -6.66 -11.66
N LEU A 84 -6.13 -5.96 -12.64
CA LEU A 84 -5.39 -5.28 -13.71
C LEU A 84 -4.48 -4.16 -13.20
N LEU A 85 -4.83 -3.52 -12.08
CA LEU A 85 -3.98 -2.52 -11.43
C LEU A 85 -2.90 -3.14 -10.54
N THR A 86 -3.13 -4.36 -10.06
CA THR A 86 -2.17 -5.06 -9.18
C THR A 86 -0.91 -5.49 -9.93
N ILE A 87 -1.03 -5.93 -11.18
CA ILE A 87 0.12 -6.33 -12.00
C ILE A 87 1.11 -5.17 -12.22
N PRO A 88 0.69 -4.00 -12.76
CA PRO A 88 1.59 -2.86 -12.89
C PRO A 88 2.07 -2.33 -11.53
N GLY A 89 1.28 -2.47 -10.47
CA GLY A 89 1.71 -2.12 -9.11
C GLY A 89 2.88 -2.95 -8.61
N ALA A 90 2.83 -4.27 -8.81
CA ALA A 90 3.92 -5.17 -8.43
C ALA A 90 5.19 -4.94 -9.29
N LEU A 91 5.02 -4.68 -10.60
CA LEU A 91 6.14 -4.32 -11.48
C LEU A 91 6.74 -2.96 -11.10
N ALA A 92 5.91 -1.99 -10.76
CA ALA A 92 6.36 -0.67 -10.31
C ALA A 92 7.16 -0.74 -9.02
N MET A 93 6.81 -1.63 -8.09
CA MET A 93 7.58 -1.83 -6.85
C MET A 93 9.03 -2.20 -7.15
N SER A 94 9.24 -3.21 -7.98
CA SER A 94 10.59 -3.60 -8.40
C SER A 94 11.29 -2.52 -9.23
N GLY A 95 10.56 -1.88 -10.14
CA GLY A 95 11.09 -0.81 -11.00
C GLY A 95 11.58 0.40 -10.19
N TRP A 96 10.81 0.87 -9.22
CA TRP A 96 11.24 1.98 -8.35
C TRP A 96 12.42 1.62 -7.46
N MET A 97 12.50 0.39 -6.95
CA MET A 97 13.69 -0.07 -6.22
C MET A 97 14.94 0.03 -7.09
N MET A 98 14.90 -0.51 -8.32
CA MET A 98 16.02 -0.44 -9.27
C MET A 98 16.39 1.00 -9.63
N ILE A 99 15.40 1.89 -9.83
CA ILE A 99 15.64 3.31 -10.15
C ILE A 99 16.36 4.00 -9.00
N TYR A 100 15.90 3.81 -7.76
CA TYR A 100 16.51 4.47 -6.60
C TYR A 100 17.92 3.94 -6.30
N GLU A 101 18.16 2.65 -6.50
CA GLU A 101 19.52 2.08 -6.44
C GLU A 101 20.44 2.66 -7.54
N ALA A 102 19.94 2.77 -8.78
CA ALA A 102 20.72 3.30 -9.91
C ALA A 102 21.05 4.79 -9.75
N ILE A 103 20.16 5.58 -9.14
CA ILE A 103 20.39 7.00 -8.84
C ILE A 103 21.35 7.15 -7.64
N GLY A 104 21.60 6.09 -6.89
CA GLY A 104 22.47 6.12 -5.72
C GLY A 104 21.87 6.90 -4.56
N ILE A 105 20.55 6.79 -4.34
CA ILE A 105 19.90 7.40 -3.19
C ILE A 105 20.45 6.76 -1.92
N THR A 106 21.31 7.51 -1.23
CA THR A 106 21.82 7.15 0.09
C THR A 106 20.82 7.62 1.14
N GLY A 107 20.43 6.70 2.01
CA GLY A 107 19.47 7.03 3.08
C GLY A 107 20.06 7.95 4.14
N PHE A 108 19.19 8.57 4.92
CA PHE A 108 19.56 9.45 6.02
C PHE A 108 19.70 8.63 7.31
N GLN A 109 20.91 8.60 7.87
CA GLN A 109 21.11 8.21 9.27
C GLN A 109 20.85 9.43 10.14
N MET A 110 19.84 9.36 11.00
CA MET A 110 19.49 10.42 11.92
C MET A 110 19.78 9.96 13.34
N ASP A 111 20.25 10.87 14.18
CA ASP A 111 20.57 10.58 15.59
C ASP A 111 19.34 10.14 16.40
N SER A 112 18.15 10.58 16.00
CA SER A 112 16.89 10.22 16.66
C SER A 112 16.12 9.17 15.86
N LEU A 113 16.20 7.90 16.24
CA LEU A 113 15.44 6.80 15.66
C LEU A 113 13.93 7.03 15.72
N ILE A 114 13.42 7.70 16.76
CA ILE A 114 11.99 7.99 16.91
C ILE A 114 11.52 8.93 15.79
N THR A 115 12.30 9.94 15.46
CA THR A 115 11.99 10.89 14.36
C THR A 115 11.96 10.15 13.03
N VAL A 116 12.92 9.24 12.81
CA VAL A 116 12.95 8.38 11.61
C VAL A 116 11.67 7.56 11.49
N GLY A 117 11.25 6.89 12.57
CA GLY A 117 10.04 6.06 12.58
C GLY A 117 8.76 6.87 12.31
N ILE A 118 8.66 8.10 12.82
CA ILE A 118 7.51 8.98 12.56
C ILE A 118 7.47 9.40 11.08
N ILE A 119 8.60 9.86 10.54
CA ILE A 119 8.68 10.33 9.15
C ILE A 119 8.44 9.15 8.19
N ASP A 120 9.04 8.00 8.45
CA ASP A 120 8.83 6.78 7.68
C ASP A 120 7.35 6.37 7.69
N GLY A 121 6.74 6.28 8.88
CA GLY A 121 5.32 5.91 9.01
C GLY A 121 4.39 6.86 8.27
N ILE A 122 4.68 8.16 8.24
CA ILE A 122 3.89 9.15 7.49
C ILE A 122 4.11 8.97 5.98
N LEU A 123 5.36 8.96 5.52
CA LEU A 123 5.69 8.94 4.09
C LEU A 123 5.27 7.61 3.44
N SER A 124 5.61 6.49 4.07
CA SER A 124 5.18 5.16 3.61
C SER A 124 3.65 5.01 3.66
N GLY A 125 3.01 5.55 4.71
CA GLY A 125 1.56 5.57 4.85
C GLY A 125 0.84 6.41 3.79
N ILE A 126 1.44 7.54 3.37
CA ILE A 126 0.94 8.33 2.23
C ILE A 126 1.04 7.50 0.95
N GLY A 127 2.20 6.90 0.68
CA GLY A 127 2.41 6.06 -0.49
C GLY A 127 1.41 4.91 -0.57
N ALA A 128 1.28 4.12 0.50
CA ALA A 128 0.33 3.02 0.58
C ALA A 128 -1.14 3.49 0.51
N GLY A 129 -1.45 4.64 1.13
CA GLY A 129 -2.78 5.25 1.06
C GLY A 129 -3.18 5.63 -0.36
N LEU A 130 -2.27 6.17 -1.16
CA LEU A 130 -2.48 6.47 -2.58
C LEU A 130 -2.73 5.19 -3.38
N VAL A 131 -1.98 4.12 -3.10
CA VAL A 131 -2.20 2.81 -3.72
C VAL A 131 -3.58 2.26 -3.40
N VAL A 132 -4.01 2.32 -2.13
CA VAL A 132 -5.37 1.93 -1.72
C VAL A 132 -6.43 2.80 -2.39
N LEU A 133 -6.19 4.12 -2.51
CA LEU A 133 -7.09 5.08 -3.16
C LEU A 133 -7.30 4.77 -4.65
N SER A 134 -6.24 4.32 -5.34
CA SER A 134 -6.30 3.91 -6.75
C SER A 134 -7.06 2.60 -6.97
N GLN A 135 -7.49 1.92 -5.92
CA GLN A 135 -8.06 0.56 -5.93
C GLN A 135 -7.11 -0.51 -6.47
N GLY A 136 -5.82 -0.18 -6.56
CA GLY A 136 -4.78 -1.14 -6.90
C GLY A 136 -4.08 -1.68 -5.65
N THR A 137 -3.12 -2.54 -5.88
CA THR A 137 -2.18 -3.01 -4.87
C THR A 137 -0.82 -3.24 -5.53
N PHE A 138 0.24 -3.23 -4.75
CA PHE A 138 1.55 -3.67 -5.23
C PHE A 138 1.92 -5.09 -4.74
N GLY A 139 0.90 -5.86 -4.30
CA GLY A 139 1.10 -7.17 -3.68
C GLY A 139 1.33 -7.06 -2.17
N GLY A 140 1.84 -8.14 -1.58
CA GLY A 140 2.20 -8.15 -0.16
C GLY A 140 1.03 -7.92 0.79
N SER A 141 1.28 -7.20 1.87
CA SER A 141 0.31 -6.95 2.94
C SER A 141 -0.91 -6.14 2.49
N ILE A 142 -0.76 -5.21 1.53
CA ILE A 142 -1.91 -4.45 1.01
C ILE A 142 -2.86 -5.37 0.25
N LEU A 143 -2.34 -6.31 -0.54
CA LEU A 143 -3.18 -7.31 -1.21
C LEU A 143 -3.93 -8.18 -0.19
N LEU A 144 -3.24 -8.66 0.86
CA LEU A 144 -3.86 -9.37 1.96
C LEU A 144 -4.93 -8.54 2.65
N ALA A 145 -4.65 -7.29 2.99
CA ALA A 145 -5.61 -6.39 3.65
C ALA A 145 -6.87 -6.19 2.80
N ARG A 146 -6.71 -6.04 1.49
CA ARG A 146 -7.83 -5.99 0.53
C ARG A 146 -8.66 -7.27 0.51
N LEU A 147 -8.00 -8.43 0.51
CA LEU A 147 -8.69 -9.72 0.57
C LEU A 147 -9.53 -9.86 1.85
N PHE A 148 -8.96 -9.45 3.00
CA PHE A 148 -9.66 -9.44 4.28
C PHE A 148 -10.83 -8.45 4.31
N GLU A 149 -10.64 -7.25 3.74
CA GLU A 149 -11.71 -6.26 3.62
C GLU A 149 -12.88 -6.80 2.78
N ASN A 150 -12.59 -7.40 1.63
CA ASN A 150 -13.64 -7.91 0.74
C ASN A 150 -14.39 -9.11 1.35
N LYS A 151 -13.66 -10.05 1.97
CA LYS A 151 -14.24 -11.29 2.48
C LYS A 151 -14.87 -11.15 3.87
N TRP A 152 -14.20 -10.48 4.79
CA TRP A 152 -14.61 -10.37 6.21
C TRP A 152 -15.01 -8.97 6.64
N LYS A 153 -14.99 -7.97 5.73
CA LYS A 153 -15.31 -6.57 6.03
C LYS A 153 -14.46 -5.96 7.14
N VAL A 154 -13.26 -6.50 7.34
CA VAL A 154 -12.28 -5.96 8.30
C VAL A 154 -11.63 -4.72 7.70
N GLN A 155 -11.46 -3.68 8.50
CA GLN A 155 -10.84 -2.44 8.06
C GLN A 155 -9.38 -2.66 7.67
N ILE A 156 -8.94 -2.08 6.55
CA ILE A 156 -7.58 -2.23 6.00
C ILE A 156 -6.51 -1.92 7.05
N ASP A 157 -6.68 -0.84 7.83
CA ASP A 157 -5.70 -0.43 8.84
C ASP A 157 -5.49 -1.48 9.94
N LYS A 158 -6.56 -2.15 10.37
CA LYS A 158 -6.48 -3.20 11.38
C LYS A 158 -5.75 -4.43 10.86
N THR A 159 -6.02 -4.79 9.61
CA THR A 159 -5.38 -5.93 8.97
C THR A 159 -3.89 -5.66 8.72
N LEU A 160 -3.54 -4.47 8.19
CA LEU A 160 -2.15 -4.08 7.98
C LEU A 160 -1.39 -4.09 9.30
N PHE A 161 -1.90 -3.41 10.32
CA PHE A 161 -1.27 -3.37 11.63
C PHE A 161 -1.14 -4.74 12.28
N GLY A 162 -2.15 -5.61 12.12
CA GLY A 162 -2.09 -6.99 12.63
C GLY A 162 -1.01 -7.82 11.94
N ILE A 163 -0.88 -7.73 10.62
CA ILE A 163 0.18 -8.41 9.86
C ILE A 163 1.56 -7.89 10.30
N ASP A 164 1.70 -6.57 10.42
CA ASP A 164 2.96 -5.94 10.81
C ASP A 164 3.40 -6.39 12.22
N ILE A 165 2.48 -6.46 13.18
CA ILE A 165 2.79 -6.98 14.53
C ILE A 165 3.32 -8.41 14.47
N VAL A 166 2.65 -9.30 13.73
CA VAL A 166 3.08 -10.69 13.61
C VAL A 166 4.49 -10.79 13.03
N VAL A 167 4.74 -10.06 11.93
CA VAL A 167 6.04 -10.05 11.27
C VAL A 167 7.13 -9.45 12.18
N MET A 168 6.80 -8.39 12.91
CA MET A 168 7.73 -7.76 13.85
C MET A 168 8.10 -8.68 15.03
N LEU A 169 7.13 -9.41 15.58
CA LEU A 169 7.42 -10.39 16.63
C LEU A 169 8.40 -11.46 16.13
N LEU A 170 8.22 -11.93 14.90
CA LEU A 170 9.16 -12.86 14.28
C LEU A 170 10.54 -12.22 14.06
N ALA A 171 10.59 -10.95 13.65
CA ALA A 171 11.85 -10.22 13.44
C ALA A 171 12.63 -10.00 14.74
N VAL A 172 11.96 -9.71 15.86
CA VAL A 172 12.59 -9.54 17.19
C VAL A 172 13.28 -10.82 17.64
N VAL A 173 12.65 -11.96 17.39
CA VAL A 173 13.23 -13.27 17.79
C VAL A 173 14.49 -13.59 16.99
N THR A 174 14.65 -13.03 15.78
CA THR A 174 15.72 -13.41 14.85
C THR A 174 16.83 -12.39 14.68
N TYR A 175 16.51 -11.14 14.40
CA TYR A 175 17.53 -10.15 14.02
C TYR A 175 17.31 -8.72 14.52
N LEU A 176 16.10 -8.38 15.00
CA LEU A 176 15.78 -7.00 15.33
C LEU A 176 16.19 -6.67 16.77
N ALA A 177 16.99 -5.61 16.95
CA ALA A 177 17.31 -5.09 18.28
C ALA A 177 16.08 -4.47 18.96
N LEU A 178 15.96 -4.63 20.29
CA LEU A 178 14.82 -4.12 21.07
C LEU A 178 14.51 -2.62 20.85
N PRO A 179 15.49 -1.69 20.81
CA PRO A 179 15.18 -0.28 20.56
C PRO A 179 14.56 -0.05 19.18
N ASN A 180 15.05 -0.75 18.15
CA ASN A 180 14.52 -0.65 16.79
C ASN A 180 13.10 -1.25 16.69
N PHE A 181 12.78 -2.25 17.53
CA PHE A 181 11.43 -2.80 17.62
C PHE A 181 10.38 -1.75 17.98
N PHE A 182 10.59 -0.98 19.05
CA PHE A 182 9.62 0.04 19.47
C PHE A 182 9.45 1.14 18.43
N VAL A 183 10.53 1.54 17.77
CA VAL A 183 10.48 2.54 16.70
C VAL A 183 9.74 2.01 15.47
N THR A 184 10.01 0.77 15.07
CA THR A 184 9.29 0.14 13.95
C THR A 184 7.81 -0.04 14.28
N LEU A 185 7.46 -0.42 15.52
CA LEU A 185 6.07 -0.52 15.97
C LEU A 185 5.34 0.83 15.89
N LEU A 186 6.01 1.91 16.28
CA LEU A 186 5.48 3.27 16.13
C LEU A 186 5.26 3.64 14.65
N SER A 187 6.25 3.36 13.79
CA SER A 187 6.14 3.56 12.35
C SER A 187 4.96 2.77 11.75
N CYS A 188 4.84 1.48 12.05
CA CYS A 188 3.73 0.63 11.58
C CYS A 188 2.36 1.14 12.03
N TYR A 189 2.25 1.64 13.26
CA TYR A 189 1.01 2.22 13.76
C TYR A 189 0.63 3.48 12.98
N ILE A 190 1.58 4.41 12.78
CA ILE A 190 1.37 5.64 12.01
C ILE A 190 1.05 5.28 10.55
N PHE A 191 1.84 4.40 9.93
CA PHE A 191 1.62 3.88 8.59
C PHE A 191 0.17 3.38 8.39
N SER A 192 -0.31 2.51 9.26
CA SER A 192 -1.66 1.95 9.17
C SER A 192 -2.74 3.02 9.28
N LYS A 193 -2.57 4.00 10.18
CA LYS A 193 -3.52 5.10 10.36
C LYS A 193 -3.55 6.06 9.17
N VAL A 194 -2.37 6.44 8.67
CA VAL A 194 -2.24 7.34 7.51
C VAL A 194 -2.78 6.66 6.25
N THR A 195 -2.44 5.39 6.03
CA THR A 195 -2.97 4.58 4.91
C THR A 195 -4.49 4.55 4.92
N ARG A 196 -5.12 4.31 6.07
CA ARG A 196 -6.58 4.34 6.21
C ARG A 196 -7.16 5.71 5.95
N PHE A 197 -6.51 6.77 6.45
CA PHE A 197 -7.01 8.14 6.31
C PHE A 197 -7.07 8.55 4.84
N ILE A 198 -6.00 8.29 4.07
CA ILE A 198 -5.90 8.63 2.65
C ILE A 198 -6.72 7.67 1.78
N GLY A 199 -6.72 6.37 2.09
CA GLY A 199 -7.44 5.34 1.35
C GLY A 199 -8.96 5.36 1.49
N ARG A 200 -9.55 6.33 2.21
CA ARG A 200 -11.01 6.43 2.39
C ARG A 200 -11.72 6.71 1.07
N PRO A 201 -12.84 6.02 0.80
CA PRO A 201 -13.64 6.26 -0.42
C PRO A 201 -14.16 7.70 -0.54
N SER A 202 -14.38 8.40 0.58
CA SER A 202 -14.76 9.82 0.59
C SER A 202 -13.72 10.72 -0.06
N TYR A 203 -12.43 10.48 0.16
CA TYR A 203 -11.36 11.23 -0.50
C TYR A 203 -11.31 10.96 -2.00
N ARG A 204 -11.55 9.73 -2.41
CA ARG A 204 -11.63 9.37 -3.82
C ARG A 204 -12.74 10.13 -4.54
N GLN A 205 -13.92 10.23 -3.94
CA GLN A 205 -15.04 10.99 -4.50
C GLN A 205 -14.73 12.48 -4.59
N GLN A 206 -14.12 13.08 -3.56
CA GLN A 206 -13.73 14.49 -3.59
C GLN A 206 -12.68 14.80 -4.67
N ILE A 207 -11.71 13.92 -4.87
CA ILE A 207 -10.70 14.08 -5.94
C ILE A 207 -11.37 13.93 -7.31
N LEU A 208 -12.28 12.97 -7.48
CA LEU A 208 -13.04 12.77 -8.71
C LEU A 208 -13.90 13.97 -9.09
N GLN A 209 -14.54 14.61 -8.09
CA GLN A 209 -15.30 15.84 -8.27
C GLN A 209 -14.42 17.03 -8.62
N LYS A 210 -13.28 17.23 -7.93
CA LYS A 210 -12.33 18.32 -8.23
C LYS A 210 -11.69 18.23 -9.61
N VAL A 211 -11.49 17.01 -10.11
CA VAL A 211 -10.90 16.77 -11.46
C VAL A 211 -11.99 16.77 -12.56
N GLY A 212 -13.27 16.99 -12.20
CA GLY A 212 -14.36 17.10 -13.16
C GLY A 212 -14.74 15.78 -13.86
N LEU A 213 -14.35 14.65 -13.30
CA LEU A 213 -14.58 13.31 -13.85
C LEU A 213 -15.90 12.68 -13.39
N ILE A 214 -16.51 13.21 -12.33
CA ILE A 214 -17.85 12.83 -11.86
C ILE A 214 -18.63 14.12 -11.64
N LYS A 215 -19.80 14.24 -12.30
CA LYS A 215 -20.76 15.31 -12.08
C LYS A 215 -21.34 15.18 -10.67
N ASN A 216 -21.51 16.29 -10.00
CA ASN A 216 -22.06 16.33 -8.64
C ASN A 216 -23.50 15.78 -8.65
N GLU A 217 -23.72 14.57 -8.17
CA GLU A 217 -25.07 13.99 -8.00
C GLU A 217 -25.83 14.57 -6.78
N SER A 218 -25.31 15.64 -6.18
CA SER A 218 -25.89 16.26 -4.98
C SER A 218 -26.97 17.30 -5.24
N SER A 219 -27.61 17.33 -6.43
CA SER A 219 -28.73 18.21 -6.71
C SER A 219 -30.07 17.49 -6.98
N CYS A 220 -30.23 16.26 -6.50
CA CYS A 220 -31.55 15.69 -6.38
C CYS A 220 -32.11 16.03 -5.00
N SER A 221 -32.87 17.14 -4.88
CA SER A 221 -33.66 17.42 -3.70
C SER A 221 -35.06 16.80 -3.88
N CYS A 222 -35.33 15.73 -3.16
CA CYS A 222 -36.70 15.24 -2.99
C CYS A 222 -37.40 16.09 -1.93
N THR A 223 -38.16 17.08 -2.36
CA THR A 223 -39.23 17.66 -1.53
C THR A 223 -40.49 16.89 -1.86
N THR A 224 -41.22 16.52 -0.80
CA THR A 224 -42.54 15.84 -0.79
C THR A 224 -43.29 15.89 -2.12
N ASN A 225 -43.22 14.75 -2.86
CA ASN A 225 -44.02 14.34 -4.02
C ASN A 225 -43.49 14.56 -5.46
N GLU A 226 -42.35 15.22 -5.68
CA GLU A 226 -41.73 15.19 -7.04
C GLU A 226 -40.19 15.17 -6.97
N CYS A 227 -39.56 14.11 -7.57
CA CYS A 227 -38.13 14.08 -7.77
C CYS A 227 -37.83 14.70 -9.14
N SER A 228 -37.32 15.92 -9.18
CA SER A 228 -36.83 16.57 -10.40
C SER A 228 -35.30 16.58 -10.42
N CYS A 229 -34.71 15.86 -11.36
CA CYS A 229 -33.30 15.96 -11.68
C CYS A 229 -33.17 16.86 -12.90
N SER A 230 -32.59 18.06 -12.75
CA SER A 230 -32.25 18.90 -13.89
C SER A 230 -30.94 18.40 -14.56
N ASN A 231 -31.02 18.14 -15.86
CA ASN A 231 -29.92 17.77 -16.76
C ASN A 231 -28.85 18.85 -16.86
#